data_261d0bb10a68e745d2cd233478325782
#
_entry.id   261d0bb10a68e745d2cd233478325782
#
_cell.length_a   1.000
_cell.length_b   1.000
_cell.length_c   1.000
_cell.angle_alpha   90.00
_cell.angle_beta   90.00
_cell.angle_gamma   90.00
#
_symmetry.space_group_name_H-M   'P 1'
#
loop_
_entity.id
_entity.type
_entity.pdbx_description
1 polymer ?
#
loop_
_entity_poly.entity_id
_entity_poly.type
_entity_poly.pdbx_seq_one_letter_code
_entity_poly.pdbx_strand_id
1 'polypeptide(L)'
;MSIQRSQLETALSIQLPKDVLIVLLDEYQHIKQQFFLRKFQPAELNAARFSECVLRLIEFLDVGSYTAFGKQLDTQKIINRVANNTNLPEGIRFFIPQLTRVLLDIRNKRNVAHVGGEVDPNYSDSLFVSHSANWILVELIRNYHTNSIDEARKIVESIAETKIPVITEVGNFIRVQNTNLKADQKTLLILYYKQPDKISDADLARWIRYSNISRYRTEILKLLDSEALIHYESGFCTLLPKGIIYVEKNISPDLII
;
A
#
# COMPACT_ATOMS: atom_id res chain seq x y z
N MET A 1 16.37 -3.13 -11.10
CA MET A 1 16.23 -1.65 -11.15
C MET A 1 14.82 -1.32 -10.73
N SER A 2 14.61 -0.42 -9.75
CA SER A 2 13.25 0.06 -9.43
C SER A 2 12.86 1.06 -10.53
N ILE A 3 11.75 0.79 -11.20
CA ILE A 3 11.17 1.73 -12.18
C ILE A 3 10.57 2.88 -11.38
N GLN A 4 10.93 4.13 -11.73
CA GLN A 4 10.27 5.28 -11.14
C GLN A 4 8.82 5.39 -11.64
N ARG A 5 7.91 5.91 -10.81
CA ARG A 5 6.51 6.10 -11.15
C ARG A 5 6.30 6.80 -12.51
N SER A 6 7.06 7.87 -12.78
CA SER A 6 6.99 8.62 -14.05
C SER A 6 7.35 7.77 -15.28
N GLN A 7 8.27 6.84 -15.14
CA GLN A 7 8.64 5.90 -16.20
C GLN A 7 7.51 4.91 -16.50
N LEU A 8 6.84 4.42 -15.44
CA LEU A 8 5.68 3.55 -15.58
C LEU A 8 4.50 4.28 -16.23
N GLU A 9 4.20 5.50 -15.79
CA GLU A 9 3.16 6.35 -16.39
C GLU A 9 3.41 6.53 -17.89
N THR A 10 4.65 6.81 -18.28
CA THR A 10 5.04 6.97 -19.69
C THR A 10 4.84 5.66 -20.46
N ALA A 11 5.28 4.54 -19.91
CA ALA A 11 5.20 3.24 -20.57
C ALA A 11 3.75 2.77 -20.75
N LEU A 12 2.92 2.88 -19.72
CA LEU A 12 1.51 2.47 -19.78
C LEU A 12 0.68 3.41 -20.65
N SER A 13 1.03 4.71 -20.74
CA SER A 13 0.28 5.68 -21.55
C SER A 13 0.42 5.48 -23.06
N ILE A 14 1.26 4.56 -23.50
CA ILE A 14 1.31 4.12 -24.90
C ILE A 14 0.01 3.38 -25.29
N GLN A 15 -0.59 2.66 -24.36
CA GLN A 15 -1.77 1.81 -24.61
C GLN A 15 -3.01 2.21 -23.80
N LEU A 16 -2.85 3.02 -22.75
CA LEU A 16 -3.92 3.39 -21.82
C LEU A 16 -4.04 4.92 -21.70
N PRO A 17 -5.22 5.48 -21.42
CA PRO A 17 -5.41 6.92 -21.30
C PRO A 17 -4.61 7.50 -20.12
N LYS A 18 -3.71 8.40 -20.43
CA LYS A 18 -2.72 8.97 -19.50
C LYS A 18 -3.37 9.68 -18.31
N ASP A 19 -4.41 10.45 -18.55
CA ASP A 19 -5.13 11.18 -17.49
C ASP A 19 -5.79 10.24 -16.47
N VAL A 20 -6.36 9.14 -16.93
CA VAL A 20 -6.93 8.10 -16.05
C VAL A 20 -5.82 7.38 -15.28
N LEU A 21 -4.69 7.09 -15.94
CA LEU A 21 -3.55 6.43 -15.29
C LEU A 21 -2.94 7.26 -14.15
N ILE A 22 -2.79 8.57 -14.35
CA ILE A 22 -2.25 9.46 -13.32
C ILE A 22 -3.13 9.39 -12.08
N VAL A 23 -4.44 9.55 -12.24
CA VAL A 23 -5.40 9.50 -11.11
C VAL A 23 -5.41 8.11 -10.47
N LEU A 24 -5.38 7.04 -11.27
CA LEU A 24 -5.32 5.67 -10.75
C LEU A 24 -4.12 5.45 -9.83
N LEU A 25 -2.94 5.88 -10.25
CA LEU A 25 -1.71 5.71 -9.47
C LEU A 25 -1.68 6.60 -8.23
N ASP A 26 -2.26 7.81 -8.29
CA ASP A 26 -2.45 8.68 -7.12
C ASP A 26 -3.35 8.01 -6.09
N GLU A 27 -4.52 7.52 -6.50
CA GLU A 27 -5.45 6.86 -5.59
C GLU A 27 -4.88 5.55 -5.02
N TYR A 28 -4.11 4.81 -5.80
CA TYR A 28 -3.39 3.64 -5.30
C TYR A 28 -2.40 4.01 -4.18
N GLN A 29 -1.59 5.05 -4.38
CA GLN A 29 -0.67 5.51 -3.34
C GLN A 29 -1.41 6.02 -2.10
N HIS A 30 -2.54 6.73 -2.28
CA HIS A 30 -3.39 7.15 -1.17
C HIS A 30 -3.96 5.95 -0.39
N ILE A 31 -4.45 4.89 -1.07
CA ILE A 31 -4.91 3.66 -0.41
C ILE A 31 -3.79 3.10 0.48
N LYS A 32 -2.57 2.96 -0.07
CA LYS A 32 -1.43 2.42 0.68
C LYS A 32 -1.07 3.30 1.88
N GLN A 33 -1.02 4.60 1.70
CA GLN A 33 -0.72 5.55 2.74
C GLN A 33 -1.78 5.54 3.85
N GLN A 34 -3.07 5.61 3.49
CA GLN A 34 -4.15 5.65 4.48
C GLN A 34 -4.26 4.30 5.23
N PHE A 35 -4.06 3.18 4.53
CA PHE A 35 -3.99 1.86 5.17
C PHE A 35 -2.85 1.78 6.18
N PHE A 36 -1.64 2.23 5.80
CA PHE A 36 -0.50 2.31 6.71
C PHE A 36 -0.79 3.17 7.95
N LEU A 37 -1.42 4.34 7.73
CA LEU A 37 -1.81 5.26 8.80
C LEU A 37 -3.03 4.78 9.60
N ARG A 38 -3.57 3.59 9.32
CA ARG A 38 -4.80 3.05 9.91
C ARG A 38 -6.02 3.97 9.80
N LYS A 39 -6.03 4.84 8.80
CA LYS A 39 -7.17 5.68 8.46
C LYS A 39 -8.07 4.93 7.49
N PHE A 40 -8.89 4.02 8.01
CA PHE A 40 -9.64 3.06 7.21
C PHE A 40 -10.72 3.72 6.35
N GLN A 41 -11.47 4.67 6.88
CA GLN A 41 -12.48 5.38 6.10
C GLN A 41 -11.88 6.13 4.89
N PRO A 42 -10.81 6.93 5.02
CA PRO A 42 -10.13 7.50 3.86
C PRO A 42 -9.60 6.45 2.89
N ALA A 43 -9.04 5.32 3.38
CA ALA A 43 -8.55 4.25 2.52
C ALA A 43 -9.66 3.67 1.63
N GLU A 44 -10.84 3.45 2.19
CA GLU A 44 -12.00 2.92 1.48
C GLU A 44 -12.61 3.94 0.50
N LEU A 45 -12.57 5.24 0.81
CA LEU A 45 -12.94 6.30 -0.13
C LEU A 45 -11.99 6.37 -1.33
N ASN A 46 -10.68 6.28 -1.10
CA ASN A 46 -9.69 6.23 -2.18
C ASN A 46 -9.85 4.96 -3.04
N ALA A 47 -10.25 3.83 -2.43
CA ALA A 47 -10.57 2.60 -3.16
C ALA A 47 -11.73 2.78 -4.16
N ALA A 48 -12.76 3.55 -3.81
CA ALA A 48 -13.84 3.84 -4.74
C ALA A 48 -13.37 4.67 -5.94
N ARG A 49 -12.55 5.71 -5.70
CA ARG A 49 -11.97 6.53 -6.77
C ARG A 49 -10.99 5.74 -7.64
N PHE A 50 -10.17 4.89 -7.03
CA PHE A 50 -9.34 3.91 -7.74
C PHE A 50 -10.20 3.01 -8.63
N SER A 51 -11.29 2.45 -8.09
CA SER A 51 -12.21 1.58 -8.82
C SER A 51 -12.90 2.28 -9.99
N GLU A 52 -13.26 3.54 -9.84
CA GLU A 52 -13.79 4.34 -10.94
C GLU A 52 -12.77 4.56 -12.07
N CYS A 53 -11.48 4.73 -11.73
CA CYS A 53 -10.43 4.78 -12.73
C CYS A 53 -10.24 3.43 -13.43
N VAL A 54 -10.27 2.33 -12.68
CA VAL A 54 -10.19 0.98 -13.25
C VAL A 54 -11.33 0.73 -14.23
N LEU A 55 -12.58 1.11 -13.88
CA LEU A 55 -13.73 0.99 -14.79
C LEU A 55 -13.53 1.77 -16.10
N ARG A 56 -12.99 2.99 -16.02
CA ARG A 56 -12.67 3.79 -17.22
C ARG A 56 -11.58 3.15 -18.07
N LEU A 57 -10.55 2.54 -17.45
CA LEU A 57 -9.51 1.82 -18.19
C LEU A 57 -10.07 0.58 -18.91
N ILE A 58 -10.85 -0.24 -18.23
CA ILE A 58 -11.44 -1.43 -18.90
C ILE A 58 -12.50 -1.05 -19.93
N GLU A 59 -13.22 0.05 -19.74
CA GLU A 59 -14.12 0.61 -20.76
C GLU A 59 -13.34 1.06 -22.00
N PHE A 60 -12.22 1.76 -21.81
CA PHE A 60 -11.34 2.16 -22.90
C PHE A 60 -10.76 0.95 -23.65
N LEU A 61 -10.29 -0.06 -22.91
CA LEU A 61 -9.77 -1.29 -23.51
C LEU A 61 -10.81 -2.06 -24.34
N ASP A 62 -12.08 -1.92 -23.98
CA ASP A 62 -13.21 -2.61 -24.65
C ASP A 62 -13.66 -1.86 -25.91
N VAL A 63 -13.81 -0.54 -25.87
CA VAL A 63 -14.43 0.24 -26.95
C VAL A 63 -13.59 1.40 -27.49
N GLY A 64 -12.35 1.58 -27.03
CA GLY A 64 -11.44 2.64 -27.47
C GLY A 64 -11.78 4.04 -26.93
N SER A 65 -12.78 4.15 -26.05
CA SER A 65 -13.19 5.40 -25.39
C SER A 65 -13.68 5.10 -23.98
N TYR A 66 -13.73 6.12 -23.11
CA TYR A 66 -14.19 5.95 -21.73
C TYR A 66 -15.10 7.11 -21.30
N THR A 67 -15.92 6.86 -20.31
CA THR A 67 -16.81 7.86 -19.70
C THR A 67 -15.97 8.93 -19.01
N ALA A 68 -16.09 10.20 -19.42
CA ALA A 68 -15.31 11.31 -18.89
C ALA A 68 -15.44 11.47 -17.36
N PHE A 69 -14.41 12.02 -16.73
CA PHE A 69 -14.47 12.38 -15.31
C PHE A 69 -15.65 13.33 -15.03
N GLY A 70 -16.28 13.18 -13.87
CA GLY A 70 -17.49 13.93 -13.50
C GLY A 70 -18.80 13.42 -14.12
N LYS A 71 -18.74 12.43 -15.01
CA LYS A 71 -19.93 11.73 -15.54
C LYS A 71 -20.14 10.43 -14.78
N GLN A 72 -21.42 10.08 -14.60
CA GLN A 72 -21.82 8.83 -13.93
C GLN A 72 -21.41 7.62 -14.78
N LEU A 73 -20.74 6.66 -14.13
CA LEU A 73 -20.39 5.38 -14.73
C LEU A 73 -21.55 4.38 -14.60
N ASP A 74 -21.90 3.75 -15.70
CA ASP A 74 -22.77 2.58 -15.68
C ASP A 74 -21.92 1.32 -15.45
N THR A 75 -21.58 1.09 -14.19
CA THR A 75 -20.71 -0.01 -13.74
C THR A 75 -21.18 -1.37 -14.26
N GLN A 76 -22.49 -1.65 -14.19
CA GLN A 76 -23.00 -2.95 -14.59
C GLN A 76 -22.91 -3.16 -16.10
N LYS A 77 -23.20 -2.12 -16.89
CA LYS A 77 -23.08 -2.15 -18.36
C LYS A 77 -21.63 -2.36 -18.78
N ILE A 78 -20.69 -1.65 -18.17
CA ILE A 78 -19.25 -1.79 -18.46
C ILE A 78 -18.80 -3.23 -18.17
N ILE A 79 -19.09 -3.75 -16.97
CA ILE A 79 -18.69 -5.10 -16.55
C ILE A 79 -19.27 -6.17 -17.50
N ASN A 80 -20.55 -6.08 -17.81
CA ASN A 80 -21.20 -7.05 -18.70
C ASN A 80 -20.62 -7.02 -20.11
N ARG A 81 -20.32 -5.84 -20.63
CA ARG A 81 -19.76 -5.67 -21.97
C ARG A 81 -18.33 -6.21 -22.04
N VAL A 82 -17.47 -5.83 -21.10
CA VAL A 82 -16.08 -6.30 -21.02
C VAL A 82 -16.02 -7.83 -20.88
N ALA A 83 -16.89 -8.45 -20.08
CA ALA A 83 -16.96 -9.90 -19.92
C ALA A 83 -17.18 -10.65 -21.25
N ASN A 84 -17.91 -10.04 -22.18
CA ASN A 84 -18.22 -10.64 -23.49
C ASN A 84 -17.17 -10.36 -24.57
N ASN A 85 -16.19 -9.49 -24.32
CA ASN A 85 -15.13 -9.16 -25.29
C ASN A 85 -13.99 -10.19 -25.24
N THR A 86 -14.06 -11.22 -26.05
CA THR A 86 -13.07 -12.32 -26.11
C THR A 86 -11.68 -11.90 -26.57
N ASN A 87 -11.50 -10.68 -27.08
CA ASN A 87 -10.19 -10.15 -27.46
C ASN A 87 -9.38 -9.67 -26.25
N LEU A 88 -10.03 -9.48 -25.09
CA LEU A 88 -9.34 -9.05 -23.88
C LEU A 88 -8.89 -10.27 -23.04
N PRO A 89 -7.76 -10.16 -22.33
CA PRO A 89 -7.28 -11.19 -21.40
C PRO A 89 -8.30 -11.50 -20.30
N GLU A 90 -8.33 -12.75 -19.83
CA GLU A 90 -9.29 -13.20 -18.77
C GLU A 90 -9.19 -12.36 -17.49
N GLY A 91 -7.97 -11.95 -17.09
CA GLY A 91 -7.77 -11.06 -15.96
C GLY A 91 -8.54 -9.75 -16.07
N ILE A 92 -8.53 -9.16 -17.28
CA ILE A 92 -9.24 -7.91 -17.59
C ILE A 92 -10.77 -8.15 -17.70
N ARG A 93 -11.18 -9.30 -18.23
CA ARG A 93 -12.60 -9.61 -18.47
C ARG A 93 -13.35 -10.01 -17.22
N PHE A 94 -12.74 -10.80 -16.36
CA PHE A 94 -13.42 -11.45 -15.25
C PHE A 94 -12.93 -10.98 -13.88
N PHE A 95 -11.64 -11.04 -13.62
CA PHE A 95 -11.13 -10.82 -12.26
C PHE A 95 -11.13 -9.34 -11.87
N ILE A 96 -10.57 -8.46 -12.71
CA ILE A 96 -10.56 -7.02 -12.45
C ILE A 96 -11.97 -6.45 -12.25
N PRO A 97 -12.97 -6.73 -13.13
CA PRO A 97 -14.32 -6.21 -12.92
C PRO A 97 -14.97 -6.67 -11.61
N GLN A 98 -14.78 -7.94 -11.22
CA GLN A 98 -15.35 -8.48 -9.98
C GLN A 98 -14.71 -7.85 -8.74
N LEU A 99 -13.37 -7.75 -8.69
CA LEU A 99 -12.68 -7.08 -7.60
C LEU A 99 -13.11 -5.61 -7.50
N THR A 100 -13.16 -4.91 -8.63
CA THR A 100 -13.60 -3.51 -8.71
C THR A 100 -15.00 -3.33 -8.16
N ARG A 101 -15.93 -4.24 -8.46
CA ARG A 101 -17.28 -4.22 -7.92
C ARG A 101 -17.29 -4.36 -6.40
N VAL A 102 -16.53 -5.31 -5.87
CA VAL A 102 -16.45 -5.51 -4.40
C VAL A 102 -15.86 -4.26 -3.71
N LEU A 103 -14.83 -3.64 -4.29
CA LEU A 103 -14.27 -2.39 -3.75
C LEU A 103 -15.31 -1.25 -3.70
N LEU A 104 -16.13 -1.12 -4.73
CA LEU A 104 -17.25 -0.16 -4.75
C LEU A 104 -18.33 -0.52 -3.73
N ASP A 105 -18.65 -1.82 -3.57
CA ASP A 105 -19.64 -2.28 -2.60
C ASP A 105 -19.18 -2.05 -1.15
N ILE A 106 -17.89 -2.20 -0.83
CA ILE A 106 -17.34 -1.82 0.48
C ILE A 106 -17.64 -0.36 0.76
N ARG A 107 -17.29 0.56 -0.14
CA ARG A 107 -17.57 2.00 0.03
C ARG A 107 -19.08 2.29 0.17
N ASN A 108 -19.93 1.58 -0.56
CA ASN A 108 -21.37 1.87 -0.60
C ASN A 108 -22.15 1.25 0.57
N LYS A 109 -21.68 0.11 1.11
CA LYS A 109 -22.42 -0.68 2.12
C LYS A 109 -21.84 -0.61 3.53
N ARG A 110 -20.60 -0.13 3.69
CA ARG A 110 -20.02 0.20 4.99
C ARG A 110 -20.32 1.66 5.34
N ASN A 111 -20.15 2.06 6.59
CA ASN A 111 -20.30 3.46 7.05
C ASN A 111 -19.20 4.41 6.49
N VAL A 112 -18.79 4.24 5.25
CA VAL A 112 -17.75 5.05 4.61
C VAL A 112 -18.32 6.38 4.11
N ALA A 113 -19.42 6.31 3.35
CA ALA A 113 -20.03 7.45 2.69
C ALA A 113 -21.40 7.84 3.29
N HIS A 114 -22.03 6.96 4.05
CA HIS A 114 -23.37 7.16 4.62
C HIS A 114 -23.40 6.75 6.08
N VAL A 115 -24.13 7.50 6.90
CA VAL A 115 -24.38 7.13 8.31
C VAL A 115 -25.47 6.05 8.36
N GLY A 116 -25.26 5.01 9.15
CA GLY A 116 -26.25 3.94 9.35
C GLY A 116 -26.03 2.65 8.55
N GLY A 117 -24.82 2.44 8.00
CA GLY A 117 -24.40 1.13 7.51
C GLY A 117 -24.23 0.12 8.66
N GLU A 118 -24.23 -1.16 8.33
CA GLU A 118 -24.16 -2.26 9.30
C GLU A 118 -22.80 -2.34 10.01
N VAL A 119 -21.72 -1.95 9.34
CA VAL A 119 -20.33 -2.08 9.83
C VAL A 119 -19.54 -0.82 9.50
N ASP A 120 -18.77 -0.34 10.47
CA ASP A 120 -17.84 0.77 10.28
C ASP A 120 -16.59 0.34 9.51
N PRO A 121 -15.89 1.31 8.86
CA PRO A 121 -14.59 1.07 8.24
C PRO A 121 -13.63 0.40 9.21
N ASN A 122 -13.00 -0.69 8.76
CA ASN A 122 -12.22 -1.54 9.64
C ASN A 122 -10.95 -2.06 8.96
N TYR A 123 -10.09 -2.69 9.76
CA TYR A 123 -8.82 -3.24 9.29
C TYR A 123 -8.99 -4.31 8.20
N SER A 124 -9.95 -5.22 8.36
CA SER A 124 -10.14 -6.35 7.44
C SER A 124 -10.58 -5.88 6.05
N ASP A 125 -11.55 -4.94 5.99
CA ASP A 125 -12.01 -4.35 4.74
C ASP A 125 -10.88 -3.55 4.07
N SER A 126 -10.14 -2.74 4.83
CA SER A 126 -9.02 -1.95 4.29
C SER A 126 -7.82 -2.81 3.87
N LEU A 127 -7.55 -3.94 4.54
CA LEU A 127 -6.55 -4.93 4.11
C LEU A 127 -6.96 -5.53 2.76
N PHE A 128 -8.21 -5.97 2.64
CA PHE A 128 -8.76 -6.49 1.38
C PHE A 128 -8.65 -5.46 0.26
N VAL A 129 -9.04 -4.21 0.51
CA VAL A 129 -8.90 -3.07 -0.41
C VAL A 129 -7.44 -2.92 -0.88
N SER A 130 -6.49 -2.87 0.05
CA SER A 130 -5.07 -2.69 -0.25
C SER A 130 -4.50 -3.82 -1.10
N HIS A 131 -4.86 -5.07 -0.79
CA HIS A 131 -4.41 -6.24 -1.56
C HIS A 131 -5.08 -6.35 -2.93
N SER A 132 -6.36 -6.03 -3.02
CA SER A 132 -7.09 -6.01 -4.30
C SER A 132 -6.54 -4.94 -5.25
N ALA A 133 -6.25 -3.74 -4.75
CA ALA A 133 -5.62 -2.69 -5.55
C ALA A 133 -4.23 -3.10 -6.05
N ASN A 134 -3.41 -3.76 -5.20
CA ASN A 134 -2.14 -4.34 -5.63
C ASN A 134 -2.33 -5.33 -6.78
N TRP A 135 -3.24 -6.29 -6.61
CA TRP A 135 -3.50 -7.32 -7.60
C TRP A 135 -3.95 -6.74 -8.95
N ILE A 136 -4.88 -5.78 -8.91
CA ILE A 136 -5.37 -5.09 -10.12
C ILE A 136 -4.22 -4.40 -10.85
N LEU A 137 -3.34 -3.67 -10.14
CA LEU A 137 -2.19 -3.01 -10.76
C LEU A 137 -1.18 -3.99 -11.32
N VAL A 138 -0.86 -5.09 -10.60
CA VAL A 138 0.02 -6.15 -11.11
C VAL A 138 -0.53 -6.70 -12.43
N GLU A 139 -1.82 -6.97 -12.49
CA GLU A 139 -2.47 -7.52 -13.68
C GLU A 139 -2.47 -6.54 -14.86
N LEU A 140 -2.71 -5.24 -14.60
CA LEU A 140 -2.62 -4.19 -15.62
C LEU A 140 -1.19 -4.05 -16.16
N ILE A 141 -0.18 -3.99 -15.26
CA ILE A 141 1.22 -3.87 -15.65
C ILE A 141 1.68 -5.11 -16.42
N ARG A 142 1.28 -6.30 -15.97
CA ARG A 142 1.60 -7.56 -16.66
C ARG A 142 1.07 -7.59 -18.10
N ASN A 143 -0.13 -7.09 -18.33
CA ASN A 143 -0.73 -7.14 -19.66
C ASN A 143 -0.26 -6.00 -20.59
N TYR A 144 0.12 -4.84 -20.04
CA TYR A 144 0.35 -3.62 -20.83
C TYR A 144 1.78 -3.04 -20.72
N HIS A 145 2.66 -3.66 -19.92
CA HIS A 145 4.05 -3.20 -19.77
C HIS A 145 5.07 -4.33 -19.81
N THR A 146 4.83 -5.42 -19.04
CA THR A 146 5.81 -6.50 -18.93
C THR A 146 5.18 -7.85 -19.00
N ASN A 147 5.44 -8.84 -19.63
CA ASN A 147 4.77 -10.16 -19.62
C ASN A 147 5.14 -11.03 -18.39
N SER A 148 5.87 -10.46 -17.42
CA SER A 148 6.34 -11.15 -16.22
C SER A 148 5.54 -10.72 -14.98
N ILE A 149 4.92 -11.70 -14.29
CA ILE A 149 4.21 -11.46 -13.02
C ILE A 149 5.18 -10.95 -11.93
N ASP A 150 6.38 -11.53 -11.84
CA ASP A 150 7.37 -11.14 -10.84
C ASP A 150 7.91 -9.73 -11.06
N GLU A 151 8.11 -9.34 -12.31
CA GLU A 151 8.51 -7.98 -12.65
C GLU A 151 7.38 -6.98 -12.37
N ALA A 152 6.15 -7.28 -12.78
CA ALA A 152 4.97 -6.47 -12.49
C ALA A 152 4.78 -6.28 -10.97
N ARG A 153 4.93 -7.35 -10.17
CA ARG A 153 4.87 -7.29 -8.72
C ARG A 153 5.94 -6.37 -8.13
N LYS A 154 7.19 -6.50 -8.56
CA LYS A 154 8.29 -5.62 -8.11
C LYS A 154 8.04 -4.16 -8.46
N ILE A 155 7.48 -3.88 -9.63
CA ILE A 155 7.09 -2.52 -10.03
C ILE A 155 6.01 -1.98 -9.11
N VAL A 156 4.95 -2.75 -8.85
CA VAL A 156 3.87 -2.34 -7.93
C VAL A 156 4.39 -2.11 -6.52
N GLU A 157 5.26 -2.99 -6.02
CA GLU A 157 5.92 -2.82 -4.71
C GLU A 157 6.74 -1.53 -4.66
N SER A 158 7.51 -1.21 -5.70
CA SER A 158 8.30 0.02 -5.75
C SER A 158 7.46 1.31 -5.81
N ILE A 159 6.26 1.24 -6.41
CA ILE A 159 5.31 2.36 -6.41
C ILE A 159 4.56 2.44 -5.08
N ALA A 160 4.26 1.27 -4.49
CA ALA A 160 3.65 1.14 -3.18
C ALA A 160 4.60 1.51 -2.04
N GLU A 161 5.91 1.64 -2.30
CA GLU A 161 6.84 2.24 -1.34
C GLU A 161 6.35 3.66 -1.01
N THR A 162 5.29 3.67 -0.21
CA THR A 162 4.90 4.82 0.55
C THR A 162 6.12 5.10 1.40
N LYS A 163 6.91 6.11 1.02
CA LYS A 163 7.90 6.66 1.94
C LYS A 163 7.10 6.98 3.17
N ILE A 164 7.25 6.16 4.20
CA ILE A 164 6.60 6.42 5.48
C ILE A 164 7.05 7.81 5.85
N PRO A 165 6.17 8.83 5.96
CA PRO A 165 6.60 10.22 6.16
C PRO A 165 7.53 10.39 7.35
N VAL A 166 7.49 9.41 8.26
CA VAL A 166 8.31 9.37 9.49
C VAL A 166 9.67 8.72 9.29
N ILE A 167 9.90 8.00 8.19
CA ILE A 167 11.17 7.34 7.88
C ILE A 167 11.69 7.82 6.53
N THR A 168 12.97 8.17 6.48
CA THR A 168 13.69 8.54 5.26
C THR A 168 14.98 7.73 5.17
N GLU A 169 15.26 7.15 4.02
CA GLU A 169 16.54 6.54 3.72
C GLU A 169 17.45 7.56 3.02
N VAL A 170 18.69 7.67 3.54
CA VAL A 170 19.75 8.51 2.94
C VAL A 170 20.97 7.61 2.77
N GLY A 171 21.17 7.07 1.58
CA GLY A 171 22.15 6.02 1.34
C GLY A 171 21.87 4.80 2.24
N ASN A 172 22.86 4.39 3.04
CA ASN A 172 22.72 3.28 3.98
C ASN A 172 22.24 3.71 5.38
N PHE A 173 21.68 4.90 5.52
CA PHE A 173 21.21 5.44 6.79
C PHE A 173 19.69 5.57 6.79
N ILE A 174 19.04 4.99 7.80
CA ILE A 174 17.61 5.14 8.05
C ILE A 174 17.40 6.20 9.12
N ARG A 175 16.61 7.20 8.79
CA ARG A 175 16.28 8.26 9.72
C ARG A 175 14.80 8.24 10.08
N VAL A 176 14.51 8.13 11.36
CA VAL A 176 13.19 8.42 11.91
C VAL A 176 13.10 9.94 12.10
N GLN A 177 12.17 10.57 11.39
CA GLN A 177 12.03 12.04 11.38
C GLN A 177 11.32 12.56 12.63
N ASN A 178 10.44 11.78 13.24
CA ASN A 178 9.79 12.18 14.48
C ASN A 178 10.79 12.09 15.66
N THR A 179 11.25 13.27 16.11
CA THR A 179 12.22 13.39 17.20
C THR A 179 11.64 13.05 18.57
N ASN A 180 10.31 13.13 18.73
CA ASN A 180 9.61 12.91 20.01
C ASN A 180 9.48 11.42 20.37
N LEU A 181 9.66 10.51 19.42
CA LEU A 181 9.65 9.08 19.68
C LEU A 181 10.85 8.68 20.56
N LYS A 182 10.58 7.82 21.54
CA LYS A 182 11.61 7.21 22.38
C LYS A 182 12.46 6.21 21.61
N ALA A 183 13.60 5.80 22.15
CA ALA A 183 14.54 4.89 21.48
C ALA A 183 13.93 3.52 21.16
N ASP A 184 13.16 2.96 22.07
CA ASP A 184 12.38 1.73 21.89
C ASP A 184 11.37 1.84 20.74
N GLN A 185 10.61 2.92 20.70
CA GLN A 185 9.63 3.19 19.63
C GLN A 185 10.30 3.38 18.26
N LYS A 186 11.42 4.12 18.21
CA LYS A 186 12.21 4.27 16.98
C LYS A 186 12.77 2.95 16.50
N THR A 187 13.26 2.10 17.42
CA THR A 187 13.76 0.75 17.11
C THR A 187 12.67 -0.13 16.49
N LEU A 188 11.52 -0.22 17.15
CA LEU A 188 10.38 -0.99 16.67
C LEU A 188 9.88 -0.48 15.30
N LEU A 189 9.83 0.82 15.12
CA LEU A 189 9.39 1.43 13.88
C LEU A 189 10.34 1.15 12.70
N ILE A 190 11.66 1.16 12.93
CA ILE A 190 12.66 0.79 11.91
C ILE A 190 12.56 -0.69 11.57
N LEU A 191 12.42 -1.57 12.57
CA LEU A 191 12.22 -2.99 12.34
C LEU A 191 10.92 -3.28 11.60
N TYR A 192 9.85 -2.55 11.91
CA TYR A 192 8.57 -2.63 11.19
C TYR A 192 8.72 -2.21 9.72
N TYR A 193 9.50 -1.16 9.46
CA TYR A 193 9.76 -0.68 8.10
C TYR A 193 10.59 -1.67 7.27
N LYS A 194 11.55 -2.37 7.90
CA LYS A 194 12.47 -3.30 7.23
C LYS A 194 11.99 -4.76 7.18
N GLN A 195 10.79 -5.06 7.62
CA GLN A 195 10.26 -6.42 7.54
C GLN A 195 10.38 -6.99 6.10
N PRO A 196 10.72 -8.27 5.96
CA PRO A 196 11.00 -9.27 7.02
C PRO A 196 12.50 -9.34 7.43
N ASP A 197 13.31 -8.35 7.12
CA ASP A 197 14.75 -8.39 7.27
C ASP A 197 15.21 -8.44 8.76
N LYS A 198 16.32 -9.14 8.99
CA LYS A 198 17.05 -9.07 10.25
C LYS A 198 18.01 -7.88 10.22
N ILE A 199 17.97 -7.04 11.25
CA ILE A 199 18.80 -5.83 11.32
C ILE A 199 19.80 -5.96 12.47
N SER A 200 21.05 -5.56 12.22
CA SER A 200 22.08 -5.57 13.26
C SER A 200 21.78 -4.54 14.35
N ASP A 201 22.11 -4.86 15.59
CA ASP A 201 21.99 -3.94 16.72
C ASP A 201 22.85 -2.67 16.55
N ALA A 202 24.01 -2.81 15.87
CA ALA A 202 24.88 -1.70 15.55
C ALA A 202 24.22 -0.73 14.55
N ASP A 203 23.56 -1.24 13.51
CA ASP A 203 22.84 -0.41 12.56
C ASP A 203 21.63 0.27 13.21
N LEU A 204 20.85 -0.45 14.00
CA LEU A 204 19.74 0.13 14.74
C LEU A 204 20.19 1.27 15.65
N ALA A 205 21.23 1.04 16.48
CA ALA A 205 21.78 2.08 17.36
C ALA A 205 22.26 3.29 16.57
N ARG A 206 22.95 3.06 15.43
CA ARG A 206 23.44 4.11 14.53
C ARG A 206 22.29 4.92 13.94
N TRP A 207 21.26 4.27 13.43
CA TRP A 207 20.13 4.92 12.76
C TRP A 207 19.26 5.74 13.71
N ILE A 208 19.05 5.26 14.94
CA ILE A 208 18.33 6.04 15.96
C ILE A 208 19.23 7.04 16.70
N ARG A 209 20.54 7.06 16.39
CA ARG A 209 21.58 7.91 17.03
C ARG A 209 21.71 7.68 18.52
N TYR A 210 21.71 6.43 18.95
CA TYR A 210 21.93 6.06 20.33
C TYR A 210 23.44 5.97 20.61
N SER A 211 23.96 6.87 21.44
CA SER A 211 25.42 7.06 21.62
C SER A 211 26.12 5.89 22.29
N ASN A 212 25.47 5.18 23.23
CA ASN A 212 26.06 4.09 23.99
C ASN A 212 25.45 2.74 23.59
N ILE A 213 26.12 2.00 22.72
CA ILE A 213 25.66 0.73 22.21
C ILE A 213 25.47 -0.36 23.28
N SER A 214 26.36 -0.37 24.31
CA SER A 214 26.24 -1.35 25.41
C SER A 214 24.95 -1.11 26.20
N ARG A 215 24.66 0.15 26.51
CA ARG A 215 23.44 0.55 27.18
C ARG A 215 22.20 0.30 26.31
N TYR A 216 22.30 0.55 25.01
CA TYR A 216 21.24 0.25 24.05
C TYR A 216 20.85 -1.23 24.06
N ARG A 217 21.86 -2.13 24.03
CA ARG A 217 21.67 -3.58 24.13
C ARG A 217 20.98 -4.02 25.41
N THR A 218 21.42 -3.46 26.55
CA THR A 218 20.94 -3.90 27.86
C THR A 218 19.60 -3.29 28.27
N GLU A 219 19.36 -2.02 27.95
CA GLU A 219 18.17 -1.30 28.43
C GLU A 219 17.04 -1.28 27.40
N ILE A 220 17.38 -1.31 26.10
CA ILE A 220 16.36 -1.24 25.04
C ILE A 220 16.12 -2.62 24.44
N LEU A 221 17.15 -3.23 23.83
CA LEU A 221 16.92 -4.47 23.06
C LEU A 221 16.52 -5.64 23.97
N LYS A 222 17.16 -5.83 25.12
CA LYS A 222 16.79 -6.89 26.07
C LYS A 222 15.38 -6.68 26.63
N LEU A 223 14.97 -5.45 26.86
CA LEU A 223 13.60 -5.15 27.30
C LEU A 223 12.58 -5.53 26.23
N LEU A 224 12.79 -5.08 25.00
CA LEU A 224 11.92 -5.41 23.87
C LEU A 224 11.84 -6.91 23.58
N ASP A 225 12.96 -7.62 23.76
CA ASP A 225 13.04 -9.09 23.63
C ASP A 225 12.27 -9.79 24.75
N SER A 226 12.46 -9.37 26.01
CA SER A 226 11.75 -9.94 27.17
C SER A 226 10.24 -9.73 27.10
N GLU A 227 9.78 -8.67 26.43
CA GLU A 227 8.39 -8.38 26.15
C GLU A 227 7.85 -9.14 24.92
N ALA A 228 8.70 -9.93 24.25
CA ALA A 228 8.40 -10.64 23.00
C ALA A 228 7.92 -9.70 21.87
N LEU A 229 8.42 -8.47 21.83
CA LEU A 229 8.15 -7.52 20.72
C LEU A 229 9.15 -7.73 19.58
N ILE A 230 10.39 -8.15 19.91
CA ILE A 230 11.45 -8.51 18.97
C ILE A 230 12.05 -9.86 19.38
N HIS A 231 12.77 -10.48 18.45
CA HIS A 231 13.72 -11.53 18.76
C HIS A 231 15.13 -10.96 18.59
N TYR A 232 15.89 -10.94 19.71
CA TYR A 232 17.26 -10.41 19.74
C TYR A 232 18.27 -11.51 20.04
N GLU A 233 18.98 -11.96 19.03
CA GLU A 233 19.98 -13.01 19.12
C GLU A 233 21.20 -12.71 18.27
N SER A 234 22.40 -13.04 18.80
CA SER A 234 23.69 -12.95 18.07
C SER A 234 23.95 -11.59 17.43
N GLY A 235 23.46 -10.49 18.05
CA GLY A 235 23.62 -9.13 17.56
C GLY A 235 22.63 -8.70 16.46
N PHE A 236 21.60 -9.52 16.21
CA PHE A 236 20.56 -9.20 15.23
C PHE A 236 19.17 -9.16 15.87
N CYS A 237 18.36 -8.25 15.37
CA CYS A 237 16.98 -8.05 15.80
C CYS A 237 16.01 -8.40 14.66
N THR A 238 14.94 -9.12 15.00
CA THR A 238 13.81 -9.39 14.10
C THR A 238 12.53 -8.97 14.80
N LEU A 239 11.62 -8.29 14.12
CA LEU A 239 10.33 -7.91 14.67
C LEU A 239 9.43 -9.15 14.78
N LEU A 240 8.79 -9.33 15.94
CA LEU A 240 7.83 -10.41 16.17
C LEU A 240 6.38 -9.94 15.92
N PRO A 241 5.42 -10.86 15.72
CA PRO A 241 4.01 -10.49 15.50
C PRO A 241 3.43 -9.58 16.59
N LYS A 242 3.80 -9.78 17.85
CA LYS A 242 3.39 -8.89 18.96
C LYS A 242 3.97 -7.49 18.80
N GLY A 243 5.23 -7.36 18.31
CA GLY A 243 5.86 -6.09 17.99
C GLY A 243 5.17 -5.35 16.83
N ILE A 244 4.72 -6.09 15.81
CA ILE A 244 3.92 -5.54 14.71
C ILE A 244 2.65 -4.88 15.28
N ILE A 245 1.89 -5.65 16.08
CA ILE A 245 0.66 -5.16 16.72
C ILE A 245 0.94 -3.94 17.62
N TYR A 246 2.08 -3.95 18.34
CA TYR A 246 2.46 -2.82 19.19
C TYR A 246 2.70 -1.55 18.37
N VAL A 247 3.50 -1.63 17.30
CA VAL A 247 3.76 -0.48 16.41
C VAL A 247 2.44 0.06 15.86
N GLU A 248 1.62 -0.82 15.37
CA GLU A 248 0.34 -0.47 14.77
C GLU A 248 -0.66 0.16 15.75
N LYS A 249 -0.63 -0.22 17.02
CA LYS A 249 -1.56 0.31 18.05
C LYS A 249 -1.04 1.56 18.76
N ASN A 250 0.27 1.65 19.01
CA ASN A 250 0.81 2.59 19.97
C ASN A 250 1.70 3.68 19.35
N ILE A 251 2.20 3.47 18.11
CA ILE A 251 2.86 4.54 17.39
C ILE A 251 1.78 5.24 16.60
N SER A 252 1.18 6.27 17.18
CA SER A 252 0.06 7.00 16.62
C SER A 252 0.43 7.59 15.24
N PRO A 253 -0.45 7.47 14.23
CA PRO A 253 -0.28 8.16 12.95
C PRO A 253 -0.14 9.69 13.07
N ASP A 254 -0.67 10.29 14.14
CA ASP A 254 -0.58 11.75 14.39
C ASP A 254 0.83 12.17 14.87
N LEU A 255 1.68 11.21 15.29
CA LEU A 255 3.11 11.41 15.52
C LEU A 255 3.94 11.24 14.23
N ILE A 256 3.31 10.85 13.15
CA ILE A 256 3.86 10.72 11.80
C ILE A 256 3.57 12.04 11.10
N ILE A 257 4.58 12.88 10.95
CA ILE A 257 4.51 14.16 10.23
C ILE A 257 4.43 13.91 8.73
#